data_a441329f8d722fb2ae927388eebb85cb
#
_entry.id   a441329f8d722fb2ae927388eebb85cb
#
_cell.length_a   1.000
_cell.length_b   1.000
_cell.length_c   1.000
_cell.angle_alpha   90.00
_cell.angle_beta   90.00
_cell.angle_gamma   90.00
#
_symmetry.space_group_name_H-M   'P 1'
#
loop_
_entity.id
_entity.type
_entity.pdbx_description
1 polymer ?
#
loop_
_entity_poly.entity_id
_entity_poly.type
_entity_poly.pdbx_seq_one_letter_code
_entity_poly.pdbx_strand_id
1 'polypeptide(L)'
;EDTSVENASSIAALFEYVGKRVLWLSDSVPSVIMHSLFKLGYSEANKLHCDAVLLSHHGSVANNSLALFKMIQCGKYIISADGINRHCLPNKGTIARIISASSKLPVTLYFNYDDGRLVRMFKPDTQEYVKSIIDIHYLHDMEAIDF
;
A
#
# COMPACT_ATOMS: atom_id res chain seq x y z
N GLU A 1 7.38 11.54 -8.70
CA GLU A 1 7.85 11.22 -7.35
C GLU A 1 7.76 12.47 -6.47
N ASP A 2 7.46 12.26 -5.17
CA ASP A 2 7.51 13.32 -4.17
C ASP A 2 8.96 13.78 -3.96
N THR A 3 9.17 15.09 -3.89
CA THR A 3 10.50 15.69 -3.76
C THR A 3 10.65 16.48 -2.45
N SER A 4 9.68 16.37 -1.53
CA SER A 4 9.77 17.04 -0.23
C SER A 4 10.90 16.44 0.64
N VAL A 5 11.63 17.30 1.32
CA VAL A 5 12.72 16.87 2.21
C VAL A 5 12.14 16.13 3.43
N GLU A 6 10.98 16.57 3.90
CA GLU A 6 10.27 15.98 5.03
C GLU A 6 9.94 14.51 4.75
N ASN A 7 9.32 14.21 3.61
CA ASN A 7 8.97 12.85 3.23
C ASN A 7 10.22 12.01 2.88
N ALA A 8 11.25 12.63 2.30
CA ALA A 8 12.52 11.93 2.05
C ALA A 8 13.24 11.52 3.34
N SER A 9 13.02 12.23 4.45
CA SER A 9 13.57 11.91 5.77
C SER A 9 12.64 11.05 6.65
N SER A 10 11.50 10.65 6.12
CA SER A 10 10.53 9.81 6.83
C SER A 10 11.08 8.40 7.04
N ILE A 11 10.84 7.83 8.23
CA ILE A 11 11.35 6.52 8.62
C ILE A 11 10.38 5.43 8.18
N ALA A 12 10.83 4.57 7.28
CA ALA A 12 10.16 3.31 7.01
C ALA A 12 10.74 2.18 7.87
N ALA A 13 9.94 1.19 8.20
CA ALA A 13 10.35 0.06 9.03
C ALA A 13 9.78 -1.26 8.51
N LEU A 14 10.58 -2.32 8.59
CA LEU A 14 10.14 -3.69 8.43
C LEU A 14 9.99 -4.31 9.82
N PHE A 15 8.77 -4.63 10.21
CA PHE A 15 8.49 -5.34 11.46
C PHE A 15 8.43 -6.84 11.19
N GLU A 16 9.17 -7.60 12.00
CA GLU A 16 9.15 -9.06 11.96
C GLU A 16 8.78 -9.60 13.35
N TYR A 17 7.72 -10.39 13.42
CA TYR A 17 7.29 -11.02 14.65
C TYR A 17 6.62 -12.36 14.37
N VAL A 18 7.06 -13.41 15.05
CA VAL A 18 6.53 -14.79 14.94
C VAL A 18 6.40 -15.25 13.47
N GLY A 19 7.42 -14.95 12.65
CA GLY A 19 7.44 -15.31 11.23
C GLY A 19 6.57 -14.44 10.31
N LYS A 20 5.92 -13.43 10.83
CA LYS A 20 5.14 -12.45 10.08
C LYS A 20 5.96 -11.20 9.79
N ARG A 21 5.72 -10.59 8.63
CA ARG A 21 6.42 -9.39 8.16
C ARG A 21 5.45 -8.30 7.75
N VAL A 22 5.57 -7.14 8.36
CA VAL A 22 4.79 -5.94 8.00
C VAL A 22 5.76 -4.84 7.59
N LEU A 23 5.63 -4.36 6.36
CA LEU A 23 6.39 -3.23 5.86
C LEU A 23 5.58 -1.95 6.06
N TRP A 24 6.08 -1.07 6.91
CA TRP A 24 5.52 0.25 7.15
C TRP A 24 6.32 1.29 6.38
N LEU A 25 5.70 1.94 5.39
CA LEU A 25 6.39 2.90 4.52
C LEU A 25 6.34 4.34 5.04
N SER A 26 5.51 4.65 6.04
CA SER A 26 5.32 6.01 6.57
C SER A 26 5.03 7.00 5.44
N ASP A 27 5.69 8.16 5.37
CA ASP A 27 5.56 9.11 4.25
C ASP A 27 6.76 9.07 3.29
N SER A 28 7.55 7.99 3.35
CA SER A 28 8.79 7.87 2.60
C SER A 28 8.61 7.96 1.09
N VAL A 29 9.63 8.43 0.39
CA VAL A 29 9.66 8.49 -1.07
C VAL A 29 10.17 7.17 -1.67
N PRO A 30 9.66 6.73 -2.83
CA PRO A 30 9.98 5.43 -3.41
C PRO A 30 11.47 5.19 -3.64
N SER A 31 12.21 6.19 -4.11
CA SER A 31 13.64 6.07 -4.40
C SER A 31 14.47 5.71 -3.16
N VAL A 32 14.15 6.29 -2.01
CA VAL A 32 14.83 6.00 -0.73
C VAL A 32 14.55 4.56 -0.29
N ILE A 33 13.29 4.13 -0.37
CA ILE A 33 12.90 2.77 0.00
C ILE A 33 13.54 1.75 -0.93
N MET A 34 13.47 1.95 -2.25
CA MET A 34 14.07 1.07 -3.24
C MET A 34 15.59 0.93 -3.05
N HIS A 35 16.28 2.05 -2.77
CA HIS A 35 17.70 2.02 -2.45
C HIS A 35 18.00 1.20 -1.19
N SER A 36 17.21 1.35 -0.15
CA SER A 36 17.33 0.58 1.10
C SER A 36 17.07 -0.91 0.88
N LEU A 37 16.01 -1.24 0.15
CA LEU A 37 15.70 -2.63 -0.21
C LEU A 37 16.82 -3.27 -1.04
N PHE A 38 17.38 -2.51 -2.00
CA PHE A 38 18.50 -3.00 -2.81
C PHE A 38 19.75 -3.29 -1.95
N LYS A 39 20.07 -2.42 -0.99
CA LYS A 39 21.17 -2.68 -0.03
C LYS A 39 20.97 -3.92 0.82
N LEU A 40 19.71 -4.29 1.08
CA LEU A 40 19.34 -5.51 1.79
C LEU A 40 19.27 -6.74 0.89
N GLY A 41 19.61 -6.61 -0.40
CA GLY A 41 19.64 -7.70 -1.37
C GLY A 41 18.30 -7.96 -2.08
N TYR A 42 17.29 -7.11 -1.89
CA TYR A 42 16.00 -7.25 -2.58
C TYR A 42 16.01 -6.54 -3.94
N SER A 43 15.25 -7.09 -4.88
CA SER A 43 15.11 -6.58 -6.25
C SER A 43 13.80 -7.09 -6.87
N GLU A 44 13.53 -6.73 -8.11
CA GLU A 44 12.40 -7.31 -8.87
C GLU A 44 12.54 -8.83 -9.05
N ALA A 45 13.79 -9.34 -9.16
CA ALA A 45 14.06 -10.78 -9.27
C ALA A 45 14.11 -11.50 -7.90
N ASN A 46 14.41 -10.78 -6.82
CA ASN A 46 14.48 -11.29 -5.45
C ASN A 46 13.63 -10.41 -4.53
N LYS A 47 12.32 -10.62 -4.54
CA LYS A 47 11.36 -9.73 -3.86
C LYS A 47 11.38 -9.87 -2.35
N LEU A 48 11.15 -8.75 -1.66
CA LEU A 48 10.80 -8.76 -0.24
C LEU A 48 9.39 -9.35 -0.07
N HIS A 49 9.29 -10.47 0.64
CA HIS A 49 7.99 -11.06 1.00
C HIS A 49 7.46 -10.40 2.26
N CYS A 50 6.24 -9.88 2.19
CA CYS A 50 5.53 -9.29 3.33
C CYS A 50 4.13 -9.90 3.46
N ASP A 51 3.66 -10.06 4.70
CA ASP A 51 2.27 -10.41 5.00
C ASP A 51 1.36 -9.20 4.81
N ALA A 52 1.85 -7.99 5.12
CA ALA A 52 1.15 -6.74 4.83
C ALA A 52 2.12 -5.59 4.52
N VAL A 53 1.60 -4.60 3.79
CA VAL A 53 2.28 -3.32 3.53
C VAL A 53 1.36 -2.17 3.91
N LEU A 54 1.80 -1.30 4.83
CA LEU A 54 1.16 -0.01 5.05
C LEU A 54 1.70 0.98 4.02
N LEU A 55 0.81 1.49 3.17
CA LEU A 55 1.17 2.34 2.03
C LEU A 55 1.77 3.66 2.47
N SER A 56 2.73 4.14 1.69
CA SER A 56 3.34 5.43 1.92
C SER A 56 2.35 6.56 1.69
N HIS A 57 2.45 7.59 2.54
CA HIS A 57 1.78 8.89 2.42
C HIS A 57 0.29 8.72 2.06
N HIS A 58 -0.43 7.95 2.88
CA HIS A 58 -1.87 7.70 2.75
C HIS A 58 -2.31 7.15 1.38
N GLY A 59 -1.42 6.47 0.65
CA GLY A 59 -1.68 5.97 -0.69
C GLY A 59 -1.50 7.01 -1.80
N SER A 60 -0.67 8.03 -1.58
CA SER A 60 -0.26 9.02 -2.60
C SER A 60 0.42 8.33 -3.79
N VAL A 61 0.02 8.66 -5.02
CA VAL A 61 0.64 8.14 -6.24
C VAL A 61 2.09 8.61 -6.40
N ALA A 62 2.47 9.74 -5.80
CA ALA A 62 3.83 10.27 -5.82
C ALA A 62 4.79 9.44 -4.95
N ASN A 63 4.27 8.83 -3.87
CA ASN A 63 5.05 8.08 -2.87
C ASN A 63 4.94 6.54 -3.04
N ASN A 64 4.15 6.06 -3.99
CA ASN A 64 3.89 4.65 -4.24
C ASN A 64 4.12 4.32 -5.72
N SER A 65 5.37 4.06 -6.10
CA SER A 65 5.74 3.78 -7.49
C SER A 65 5.50 2.32 -7.88
N LEU A 66 5.26 2.07 -9.17
CA LEU A 66 5.17 0.71 -9.71
C LEU A 66 6.49 -0.06 -9.49
N ALA A 67 7.64 0.62 -9.67
CA ALA A 67 8.95 0.00 -9.48
C ALA A 67 9.16 -0.47 -8.03
N LEU A 68 8.71 0.31 -7.03
CA LEU A 68 8.74 -0.12 -5.64
C LEU A 68 7.90 -1.38 -5.42
N PHE A 69 6.66 -1.41 -5.91
CA PHE A 69 5.79 -2.58 -5.73
C PHE A 69 6.32 -3.84 -6.44
N LYS A 70 7.05 -3.69 -7.53
CA LYS A 70 7.70 -4.82 -8.20
C LYS A 70 8.81 -5.48 -7.37
N MET A 71 9.41 -4.76 -6.40
CA MET A 71 10.40 -5.30 -5.47
C MET A 71 9.76 -5.98 -4.24
N ILE A 72 8.43 -5.90 -4.09
CA ILE A 72 7.68 -6.42 -2.95
C ILE A 72 6.72 -7.50 -3.43
N GLN A 73 6.63 -8.61 -2.70
CA GLN A 73 5.59 -9.62 -2.86
C GLN A 73 4.68 -9.57 -1.65
N CYS A 74 3.48 -9.06 -1.85
CA CYS A 74 2.46 -8.91 -0.82
C CYS A 74 1.07 -9.04 -1.44
N GLY A 75 0.12 -9.57 -0.66
CA GLY A 75 -1.28 -9.66 -1.06
C GLY A 75 -2.21 -8.75 -0.25
N LYS A 76 -1.72 -8.13 0.85
CA LYS A 76 -2.51 -7.31 1.76
C LYS A 76 -1.91 -5.92 1.90
N TYR A 77 -2.69 -4.89 1.62
CA TYR A 77 -2.25 -3.50 1.69
C TYR A 77 -3.15 -2.71 2.62
N ILE A 78 -2.54 -1.96 3.53
CA ILE A 78 -3.23 -1.12 4.51
C ILE A 78 -3.12 0.33 4.08
N ILE A 79 -4.24 1.04 4.09
CA ILE A 79 -4.36 2.42 3.64
C ILE A 79 -4.94 3.25 4.79
N SER A 80 -4.09 4.03 5.43
CA SER A 80 -4.48 4.96 6.48
C SER A 80 -4.85 6.30 5.87
N ALA A 81 -6.12 6.47 5.50
CA ALA A 81 -6.63 7.69 4.89
C ALA A 81 -8.11 7.85 5.20
N ASP A 82 -8.52 9.07 5.53
CA ASP A 82 -9.93 9.43 5.80
C ASP A 82 -10.73 9.75 4.53
N GLY A 83 -10.09 9.85 3.37
CA GLY A 83 -10.73 10.23 2.11
C GLY A 83 -11.14 11.70 1.99
N ILE A 84 -11.10 12.49 3.06
CA ILE A 84 -11.60 13.88 3.10
C ILE A 84 -10.48 14.91 2.98
N ASN A 85 -9.23 14.45 2.86
CA ASN A 85 -8.08 15.34 2.79
C ASN A 85 -8.02 16.15 1.47
N ARG A 86 -7.33 17.29 1.54
CA ARG A 86 -7.20 18.22 0.39
C ARG A 86 -6.53 17.61 -0.85
N HIS A 87 -5.77 16.54 -0.67
CA HIS A 87 -5.00 15.85 -1.73
C HIS A 87 -5.79 14.70 -2.37
N CYS A 88 -7.02 14.44 -1.93
CA CYS A 88 -7.86 13.35 -2.42
C CYS A 88 -7.18 11.98 -2.33
N LEU A 89 -6.49 11.72 -1.21
CA LEU A 89 -5.85 10.44 -0.94
C LEU A 89 -6.85 9.44 -0.35
N PRO A 90 -6.69 8.14 -0.67
CA PRO A 90 -5.67 7.56 -1.56
C PRO A 90 -5.96 7.81 -3.03
N ASN A 91 -4.93 7.74 -3.88
CA ASN A 91 -5.14 7.83 -5.33
C ASN A 91 -5.42 6.45 -5.95
N LYS A 92 -6.42 6.35 -6.83
CA LYS A 92 -6.68 5.11 -7.61
C LYS A 92 -5.47 4.64 -8.41
N GLY A 93 -4.61 5.56 -8.87
CA GLY A 93 -3.37 5.23 -9.55
C GLY A 93 -2.42 4.37 -8.71
N THR A 94 -2.39 4.55 -7.39
CA THR A 94 -1.64 3.69 -6.48
C THR A 94 -2.19 2.27 -6.48
N ILE A 95 -3.50 2.12 -6.40
CA ILE A 95 -4.16 0.81 -6.43
C ILE A 95 -3.91 0.09 -7.76
N ALA A 96 -4.01 0.81 -8.88
CA ALA A 96 -3.69 0.24 -10.19
C ALA A 96 -2.23 -0.26 -10.29
N ARG A 97 -1.28 0.44 -9.69
CA ARG A 97 0.13 0.01 -9.63
C ARG A 97 0.32 -1.24 -8.78
N ILE A 98 -0.37 -1.35 -7.63
CA ILE A 98 -0.38 -2.55 -6.79
C ILE A 98 -0.87 -3.75 -7.59
N ILE A 99 -2.04 -3.64 -8.23
CA ILE A 99 -2.62 -4.70 -9.04
C ILE A 99 -1.65 -5.13 -10.15
N SER A 100 -1.05 -4.14 -10.86
CA SER A 100 -0.11 -4.39 -11.96
C SER A 100 1.19 -5.07 -11.52
N ALA A 101 1.63 -4.86 -10.28
CA ALA A 101 2.85 -5.47 -9.72
C ALA A 101 2.59 -6.82 -9.07
N SER A 102 1.34 -7.14 -8.75
CA SER A 102 0.96 -8.34 -8.00
C SER A 102 1.02 -9.58 -8.89
N SER A 103 1.66 -10.63 -8.39
CA SER A 103 1.72 -11.95 -9.03
C SER A 103 0.52 -12.84 -8.70
N LYS A 104 -0.29 -12.45 -7.71
CA LYS A 104 -1.46 -13.19 -7.25
C LYS A 104 -2.63 -12.22 -7.01
N LEU A 105 -3.80 -12.57 -7.48
CA LEU A 105 -5.05 -11.82 -7.31
C LEU A 105 -6.10 -12.70 -6.62
N PRO A 106 -7.08 -12.11 -5.93
CA PRO A 106 -7.21 -10.69 -5.65
C PRO A 106 -6.16 -10.18 -4.68
N VAL A 107 -5.85 -8.88 -4.73
CA VAL A 107 -5.16 -8.19 -3.64
C VAL A 107 -6.19 -7.67 -2.64
N THR A 108 -5.88 -7.71 -1.36
CA THR A 108 -6.77 -7.22 -0.29
C THR A 108 -6.34 -5.83 0.14
N LEU A 109 -7.30 -4.91 0.17
CA LEU A 109 -7.10 -3.53 0.61
C LEU A 109 -7.86 -3.30 1.91
N TYR A 110 -7.15 -2.89 2.96
CA TYR A 110 -7.71 -2.52 4.25
C TYR A 110 -7.67 -1.01 4.42
N PHE A 111 -8.83 -0.40 4.62
CA PHE A 111 -8.97 1.02 4.95
C PHE A 111 -9.30 1.17 6.43
N ASN A 112 -8.62 2.09 7.11
CA ASN A 112 -8.88 2.40 8.52
C ASN A 112 -10.12 3.27 8.75
N TYR A 113 -10.77 3.75 7.68
CA TYR A 113 -12.02 4.49 7.72
C TYR A 113 -13.01 3.94 6.68
N ASP A 114 -14.28 3.99 7.01
CA ASP A 114 -15.40 3.62 6.13
C ASP A 114 -16.20 4.83 5.66
N ASP A 115 -15.56 6.01 5.57
CA ASP A 115 -16.27 7.20 5.18
C ASP A 115 -16.93 7.07 3.80
N GLY A 116 -18.05 7.78 3.64
CA GLY A 116 -18.86 7.67 2.43
C GLY A 116 -18.12 8.15 1.16
N ARG A 117 -16.96 8.80 1.26
CA ARG A 117 -16.12 9.20 0.12
C ARG A 117 -15.27 8.04 -0.37
N LEU A 118 -14.59 7.31 0.53
CA LEU A 118 -13.83 6.11 0.19
C LEU A 118 -14.75 5.07 -0.43
N VAL A 119 -15.89 4.82 0.18
CA VAL A 119 -16.92 3.91 -0.36
C VAL A 119 -17.36 4.35 -1.76
N ARG A 120 -17.65 5.64 -1.99
CA ARG A 120 -18.04 6.14 -3.31
C ARG A 120 -16.91 6.07 -4.33
N MET A 121 -15.65 6.25 -3.92
CA MET A 121 -14.50 6.17 -4.81
C MET A 121 -14.41 4.78 -5.46
N PHE A 122 -14.67 3.72 -4.70
CA PHE A 122 -14.56 2.35 -5.17
C PHE A 122 -15.90 1.73 -5.60
N LYS A 123 -17.03 2.41 -5.40
CA LYS A 123 -18.35 1.91 -5.83
C LYS A 123 -18.44 1.51 -7.31
N PRO A 124 -17.85 2.27 -8.26
CA PRO A 124 -17.83 1.83 -9.67
C PRO A 124 -17.04 0.55 -9.91
N ASP A 125 -16.13 0.22 -9.00
CA ASP A 125 -15.20 -0.90 -9.10
C ASP A 125 -15.74 -2.17 -8.41
N THR A 126 -16.99 -2.15 -7.91
CA THR A 126 -17.61 -3.27 -7.19
C THR A 126 -18.32 -4.27 -8.11
N GLN A 127 -18.13 -4.19 -9.42
CA GLN A 127 -18.64 -5.18 -10.36
C GLN A 127 -17.94 -6.53 -10.14
N GLU A 128 -18.64 -7.63 -10.46
CA GLU A 128 -18.17 -9.00 -10.19
C GLU A 128 -16.78 -9.30 -10.76
N TYR A 129 -16.44 -8.73 -11.91
CA TYR A 129 -15.11 -8.80 -12.50
C TYR A 129 -14.03 -8.16 -11.60
N VAL A 130 -14.34 -7.03 -10.98
CA VAL A 130 -13.38 -6.31 -10.14
C VAL A 130 -13.12 -7.03 -8.83
N LYS A 131 -14.11 -7.74 -8.28
CA LYS A 131 -13.95 -8.58 -7.08
C LYS A 131 -12.96 -9.72 -7.29
N SER A 132 -12.72 -10.15 -8.52
CA SER A 132 -11.67 -11.12 -8.81
C SER A 132 -10.25 -10.52 -8.79
N ILE A 133 -10.13 -9.18 -8.73
CA ILE A 133 -8.87 -8.44 -8.80
C ILE A 133 -8.54 -7.78 -7.47
N ILE A 134 -9.54 -7.19 -6.80
CA ILE A 134 -9.41 -6.53 -5.50
C ILE A 134 -10.51 -6.95 -4.55
N ASP A 135 -10.12 -7.14 -3.30
CA ASP A 135 -10.99 -7.35 -2.15
C ASP A 135 -10.82 -6.17 -1.19
N ILE A 136 -11.93 -5.49 -0.82
CA ILE A 136 -11.88 -4.24 -0.06
C ILE A 136 -12.55 -4.43 1.29
N HIS A 137 -11.82 -4.12 2.36
CA HIS A 137 -12.30 -4.13 3.73
C HIS A 137 -12.17 -2.73 4.34
N TYR A 138 -13.23 -2.29 5.00
CA TYR A 138 -13.23 -1.08 5.81
C TYR A 138 -13.22 -1.50 7.28
N LEU A 139 -12.16 -1.11 7.97
CA LEU A 139 -12.00 -1.41 9.39
C LEU A 139 -12.82 -0.42 10.21
N HIS A 140 -13.56 -0.93 11.17
CA HIS A 140 -14.21 -0.13 12.20
C HIS A 140 -13.29 0.00 13.41
N ASP A 141 -13.64 0.91 14.33
CA ASP A 141 -12.91 1.06 15.57
C ASP A 141 -12.77 -0.29 16.30
N MET A 142 -11.56 -0.59 16.78
CA MET A 142 -11.24 -1.83 17.51
C MET A 142 -11.10 -3.11 16.68
N GLU A 143 -11.21 -3.06 15.36
CA GLU A 143 -10.92 -4.23 14.54
C GLU A 143 -9.41 -4.46 14.37
N ALA A 144 -9.02 -5.72 14.39
CA ALA A 144 -7.66 -6.16 14.11
C ALA A 144 -7.58 -6.82 12.71
N ILE A 145 -6.43 -6.73 12.08
CA ILE A 145 -6.16 -7.44 10.84
C ILE A 145 -5.36 -8.70 11.17
N ASP A 146 -5.90 -9.86 10.83
CA ASP A 146 -5.19 -11.13 10.93
C ASP A 146 -4.32 -11.39 9.70
N PHE A 147 -3.06 -11.75 9.93
CA PHE A 147 -2.07 -11.99 8.87
C PHE A 147 -1.62 -13.46 8.82
#